data_c1bab705746d4f8652901eebd25c5220
#
_entry.id   c1bab705746d4f8652901eebd25c5220
#
_cell.length_a   1.000
_cell.length_b   1.000
_cell.length_c   1.000
_cell.angle_alpha   90.00
_cell.angle_beta   90.00
_cell.angle_gamma   90.00
#
_symmetry.space_group_name_H-M   'P 1'
#
loop_
_entity.id
_entity.type
_entity.pdbx_description
1 polymer ?
#
loop_
_entity_poly.entity_id
_entity_poly.type
_entity_poly.pdbx_seq_one_letter_code
_entity_poly.pdbx_strand_id
1 'polypeptide(L)'
;LTDYRELYRDVPEKMYLDEPLNIPEGMSELEVSNAISAMAAKNKVFKTVLRGAGAYDHYIPSIVKYIPTKEEFLTAYTPYQAEMSQGVLQSIFEYQTMICELTGMDVSNASVYDGATAAGEAAAMCRDRKRRVTLVSGASHPDTINTVRTYCYGTGDEMRIVPMKDGKTDIDALRDMLTEDVASVYIQQPSFFGQLEDAAAI
;
A
#
# COMPACT_ATOMS: atom_id res chain seq x y z
N LEU A 1 27.88 3.18 39.60
CA LEU A 1 28.09 3.91 38.35
C LEU A 1 28.07 5.40 38.65
N THR A 2 29.18 6.05 38.48
CA THR A 2 29.33 7.50 38.68
C THR A 2 29.30 8.26 37.36
N ASP A 3 29.59 7.58 36.26
CA ASP A 3 29.53 8.10 34.89
C ASP A 3 28.92 7.04 33.97
N TYR A 4 28.03 7.47 33.07
CA TYR A 4 27.42 6.60 32.04
C TYR A 4 28.47 5.99 31.09
N ARG A 5 29.62 6.63 30.89
CA ARG A 5 30.74 6.14 30.09
C ARG A 5 31.31 4.82 30.58
N GLU A 6 31.18 4.52 31.88
CA GLU A 6 31.59 3.23 32.44
C GLU A 6 30.84 2.04 31.79
N LEU A 7 29.63 2.27 31.29
CA LEU A 7 28.84 1.26 30.59
C LEU A 7 29.41 0.92 29.21
N TYR A 8 30.17 1.83 28.62
CA TYR A 8 30.71 1.73 27.27
C TYR A 8 32.23 1.51 27.24
N ARG A 9 32.83 1.05 28.34
CA ARG A 9 34.27 0.84 28.46
C ARG A 9 34.90 -0.06 27.38
N ASP A 10 34.07 -0.90 26.73
CA ASP A 10 34.49 -1.79 25.65
C ASP A 10 34.49 -1.09 24.26
N VAL A 11 34.01 0.15 24.20
CA VAL A 11 34.03 0.98 22.96
C VAL A 11 35.35 1.74 22.94
N PRO A 12 36.14 1.64 21.85
CA PRO A 12 37.36 2.40 21.70
C PRO A 12 37.12 3.92 21.81
N GLU A 13 37.99 4.62 22.56
CA GLU A 13 37.85 6.06 22.85
C GLU A 13 37.67 6.92 21.56
N LYS A 14 38.36 6.58 20.47
CA LYS A 14 38.24 7.24 19.17
C LYS A 14 36.84 7.15 18.53
N MET A 15 35.95 6.34 19.06
CA MET A 15 34.58 6.17 18.58
C MET A 15 33.58 7.03 19.37
N TYR A 16 34.00 7.68 20.42
CA TYR A 16 33.17 8.63 21.15
C TYR A 16 33.06 9.93 20.38
N LEU A 17 31.87 10.50 20.41
CA LEU A 17 31.64 11.87 19.97
C LEU A 17 31.88 12.79 21.17
N ASP A 18 32.94 13.60 21.11
CA ASP A 18 33.29 14.55 22.17
C ASP A 18 32.51 15.87 22.04
N GLU A 19 31.91 16.11 20.90
CA GLU A 19 31.11 17.29 20.62
C GLU A 19 29.63 16.92 20.41
N PRO A 20 28.69 17.80 20.76
CA PRO A 20 27.28 17.64 20.44
C PRO A 20 27.07 17.47 18.94
N LEU A 21 26.07 16.70 18.55
CA LEU A 21 25.67 16.58 17.15
C LEU A 21 25.31 17.98 16.60
N ASN A 22 25.73 18.25 15.35
CA ASN A 22 25.38 19.48 14.65
C ASN A 22 23.91 19.46 14.16
N ILE A 23 23.01 19.42 15.13
CA ILE A 23 21.55 19.50 14.93
C ILE A 23 20.99 20.59 15.86
N PRO A 24 19.88 21.23 15.52
CA PRO A 24 19.22 22.18 16.41
C PRO A 24 18.88 21.54 17.77
N GLU A 25 18.87 22.35 18.82
CA GLU A 25 18.36 21.90 20.11
C GLU A 25 16.91 21.44 20.03
N GLY A 26 16.53 20.53 20.90
CA GLY A 26 15.16 20.04 21.03
C GLY A 26 14.20 21.15 21.38
N MET A 27 13.02 21.11 20.78
CA MET A 27 11.93 22.06 21.05
C MET A 27 10.92 21.44 22.01
N SER A 28 10.24 22.28 22.80
CA SER A 28 9.09 21.85 23.57
C SER A 28 7.92 21.43 22.66
N GLU A 29 7.00 20.63 23.19
CA GLU A 29 5.79 20.21 22.45
C GLU A 29 5.01 21.41 21.89
N LEU A 30 4.88 22.48 22.70
CA LEU A 30 4.19 23.70 22.27
C LEU A 30 4.90 24.39 21.10
N GLU A 31 6.22 24.49 21.15
CA GLU A 31 7.01 25.10 20.07
C GLU A 31 6.92 24.28 18.79
N VAL A 32 7.02 22.94 18.87
CA VAL A 32 6.84 22.04 17.73
C VAL A 32 5.44 22.18 17.15
N SER A 33 4.41 22.15 18.00
CA SER A 33 3.01 22.31 17.57
C SER A 33 2.79 23.64 16.84
N ASN A 34 3.32 24.74 17.37
CA ASN A 34 3.21 26.06 16.74
C ASN A 34 3.98 26.12 15.43
N ALA A 35 5.20 25.57 15.37
CA ALA A 35 6.01 25.55 14.16
C ALA A 35 5.35 24.76 13.04
N ILE A 36 4.86 23.56 13.33
CA ILE A 36 4.17 22.71 12.35
C ILE A 36 2.83 23.33 11.92
N SER A 37 2.08 23.90 12.85
CA SER A 37 0.83 24.61 12.53
C SER A 37 1.07 25.81 11.62
N ALA A 38 2.14 26.56 11.86
CA ALA A 38 2.54 27.68 11.00
C ALA A 38 2.95 27.23 9.59
N MET A 39 3.60 26.05 9.47
CA MET A 39 3.90 25.46 8.17
C MET A 39 2.63 24.98 7.46
N ALA A 40 1.72 24.32 8.18
CA ALA A 40 0.46 23.84 7.64
C ALA A 40 -0.44 25.00 7.16
N ALA A 41 -0.44 26.13 7.88
CA ALA A 41 -1.20 27.32 7.51
C ALA A 41 -0.77 27.98 6.19
N LYS A 42 0.41 27.64 5.67
CA LYS A 42 0.86 28.08 4.33
C LYS A 42 0.13 27.37 3.19
N ASN A 43 -0.50 26.22 3.46
CA ASN A 43 -1.29 25.51 2.47
C ASN A 43 -2.59 26.26 2.19
N LYS A 44 -2.94 26.32 0.91
CA LYS A 44 -4.20 26.88 0.49
C LYS A 44 -5.26 25.78 0.41
N VAL A 45 -6.16 25.78 1.39
CA VAL A 45 -7.31 24.87 1.40
C VAL A 45 -8.44 25.47 0.58
N PHE A 46 -8.84 24.78 -0.49
CA PHE A 46 -9.94 25.20 -1.34
C PHE A 46 -11.26 24.62 -0.82
N LYS A 47 -12.30 25.47 -0.82
CA LYS A 47 -13.66 25.02 -0.44
C LYS A 47 -14.24 24.01 -1.44
N THR A 48 -13.89 24.15 -2.71
CA THR A 48 -14.30 23.25 -3.79
C THR A 48 -13.05 22.81 -4.53
N VAL A 49 -12.85 21.50 -4.64
CA VAL A 49 -11.72 20.87 -5.35
C VAL A 49 -12.28 20.07 -6.52
N LEU A 50 -11.96 20.51 -7.76
CA LEU A 50 -12.36 19.84 -9.00
C LEU A 50 -11.21 19.01 -9.60
N ARG A 51 -10.29 18.57 -8.75
CA ARG A 51 -9.13 17.76 -9.13
C ARG A 51 -9.10 16.50 -8.28
N GLY A 52 -8.73 15.41 -8.91
CA GLY A 52 -8.60 14.10 -8.26
C GLY A 52 -9.02 13.01 -9.24
N ALA A 53 -8.89 11.76 -8.81
CA ALA A 53 -9.19 10.60 -9.61
C ALA A 53 -9.70 9.46 -8.72
N GLY A 54 -10.69 9.74 -7.90
CA GLY A 54 -11.26 8.77 -6.97
C GLY A 54 -12.47 9.33 -6.22
N ALA A 55 -13.05 8.52 -5.35
CA ALA A 55 -14.10 8.92 -4.42
C ALA A 55 -13.46 9.22 -3.07
N TYR A 56 -13.61 10.47 -2.58
CA TYR A 56 -12.93 10.95 -1.38
C TYR A 56 -13.86 11.16 -0.20
N ASP A 57 -15.12 11.48 -0.46
CA ASP A 57 -16.12 11.77 0.55
C ASP A 57 -16.81 10.49 1.02
N HIS A 58 -16.22 9.89 2.06
CA HIS A 58 -16.81 8.72 2.71
C HIS A 58 -17.17 9.05 4.15
N TYR A 59 -18.34 8.61 4.60
CA TYR A 59 -18.67 8.65 6.01
C TYR A 59 -17.85 7.58 6.76
N ILE A 60 -17.01 8.01 7.69
CA ILE A 60 -16.23 7.13 8.55
C ILE A 60 -16.81 7.21 9.96
N PRO A 61 -17.47 6.17 10.46
CA PRO A 61 -17.99 6.15 11.82
C PRO A 61 -16.92 6.40 12.87
N SER A 62 -17.25 7.12 13.94
CA SER A 62 -16.30 7.47 15.00
C SER A 62 -15.64 6.23 15.65
N ILE A 63 -16.37 5.12 15.73
CA ILE A 63 -15.86 3.85 16.26
C ILE A 63 -14.66 3.31 15.47
N VAL A 64 -14.62 3.55 14.16
CA VAL A 64 -13.49 3.13 13.29
C VAL A 64 -12.18 3.81 13.68
N LYS A 65 -12.26 5.06 14.19
CA LYS A 65 -11.08 5.77 14.71
C LYS A 65 -10.77 5.40 16.15
N TYR A 66 -11.82 5.10 16.94
CA TYR A 66 -11.68 4.84 18.36
C TYR A 66 -11.07 3.46 18.66
N ILE A 67 -11.54 2.41 17.98
CA ILE A 67 -11.11 1.03 18.28
C ILE A 67 -9.60 0.83 18.05
N PRO A 68 -8.98 1.25 16.92
CA PRO A 68 -7.55 1.02 16.70
C PRO A 68 -6.63 1.75 17.69
N THR A 69 -7.15 2.75 18.40
CA THR A 69 -6.37 3.50 19.41
C THR A 69 -6.44 2.93 20.81
N LYS A 70 -7.17 1.83 21.00
CA LYS A 70 -7.22 1.14 22.30
C LYS A 70 -5.92 0.41 22.60
N GLU A 71 -5.55 0.37 23.88
CA GLU A 71 -4.31 -0.23 24.34
C GLU A 71 -4.18 -1.71 23.92
N GLU A 72 -5.29 -2.44 23.86
CA GLU A 72 -5.33 -3.84 23.46
C GLU A 72 -4.82 -4.08 22.03
N PHE A 73 -4.92 -3.07 21.16
CA PHE A 73 -4.42 -3.13 19.79
C PHE A 73 -3.02 -2.50 19.61
N LEU A 74 -2.63 -1.60 20.51
CA LEU A 74 -1.36 -0.87 20.40
C LEU A 74 -0.18 -1.64 21.01
N THR A 75 -0.44 -2.64 21.83
CA THR A 75 0.60 -3.41 22.55
C THR A 75 1.21 -4.54 21.74
N ALA A 76 0.56 -5.00 20.68
CA ALA A 76 1.11 -6.01 19.78
C ALA A 76 2.18 -5.38 18.88
N TYR A 77 3.41 -5.92 18.92
CA TYR A 77 4.50 -5.42 18.07
C TYR A 77 4.31 -5.83 16.61
N THR A 78 4.30 -7.12 16.37
CA THR A 78 4.04 -7.71 15.05
C THR A 78 3.27 -9.02 15.24
N PRO A 79 1.99 -9.07 14.88
CA PRO A 79 1.13 -10.22 15.18
C PRO A 79 1.34 -11.38 14.20
N TYR A 80 2.56 -11.87 14.05
CA TYR A 80 2.88 -13.01 13.18
C TYR A 80 2.60 -14.36 13.83
N GLN A 81 2.57 -14.40 15.14
CA GLN A 81 2.39 -15.63 15.91
C GLN A 81 1.59 -15.35 17.19
N ALA A 82 1.22 -16.40 17.90
CA ALA A 82 0.55 -16.27 19.18
C ALA A 82 1.47 -15.59 20.22
N GLU A 83 1.01 -14.49 20.75
CA GLU A 83 1.65 -13.68 21.78
C GLU A 83 0.67 -13.38 22.91
N MET A 84 1.09 -12.64 23.95
CA MET A 84 0.18 -12.23 25.02
C MET A 84 -1.00 -11.37 24.50
N SER A 85 -0.80 -10.61 23.43
CA SER A 85 -1.84 -9.77 22.77
C SER A 85 -2.46 -10.46 21.56
N GLN A 86 -2.96 -11.66 21.72
CA GLN A 86 -3.51 -12.49 20.64
C GLN A 86 -4.77 -11.92 19.97
N GLY A 87 -5.44 -10.96 20.59
CA GLY A 87 -6.63 -10.31 20.03
C GLY A 87 -6.40 -9.68 18.66
N VAL A 88 -5.21 -9.10 18.40
CA VAL A 88 -4.86 -8.54 17.10
C VAL A 88 -4.75 -9.65 16.04
N LEU A 89 -4.10 -10.76 16.36
CA LEU A 89 -3.98 -11.91 15.47
C LEU A 89 -5.36 -12.50 15.13
N GLN A 90 -6.24 -12.61 16.11
CA GLN A 90 -7.62 -13.05 15.93
C GLN A 90 -8.39 -12.08 15.02
N SER A 91 -8.25 -10.78 15.21
CA SER A 91 -8.92 -9.76 14.39
C SER A 91 -8.45 -9.81 12.92
N ILE A 92 -7.18 -10.08 12.67
CA ILE A 92 -6.64 -10.27 11.32
C ILE A 92 -7.25 -11.51 10.67
N PHE A 93 -7.34 -12.61 11.41
CA PHE A 93 -7.97 -13.84 10.92
C PHE A 93 -9.45 -13.64 10.57
N GLU A 94 -10.18 -12.96 11.42
CA GLU A 94 -11.59 -12.62 11.19
C GLU A 94 -11.76 -11.69 9.98
N TYR A 95 -10.86 -10.69 9.81
CA TYR A 95 -10.84 -9.83 8.64
C TYR A 95 -10.66 -10.64 7.34
N GLN A 96 -9.70 -11.56 7.30
CA GLN A 96 -9.48 -12.42 6.13
C GLN A 96 -10.72 -13.25 5.80
N THR A 97 -11.40 -13.79 6.82
CA THR A 97 -12.65 -14.52 6.64
C THR A 97 -13.76 -13.63 6.07
N MET A 98 -13.93 -12.42 6.63
CA MET A 98 -14.94 -11.47 6.13
C MET A 98 -14.68 -11.07 4.66
N ILE A 99 -13.45 -10.87 4.27
CA ILE A 99 -13.11 -10.56 2.87
C ILE A 99 -13.43 -11.74 1.95
N CYS A 100 -13.12 -12.96 2.36
CA CYS A 100 -13.50 -14.16 1.59
C CYS A 100 -15.01 -14.26 1.40
N GLU A 101 -15.79 -14.07 2.45
CA GLU A 101 -17.25 -14.09 2.39
C GLU A 101 -17.83 -12.98 1.48
N LEU A 102 -17.25 -11.77 1.53
CA LEU A 102 -17.71 -10.64 0.71
C LEU A 102 -17.36 -10.79 -0.77
N THR A 103 -16.23 -11.41 -1.08
CA THR A 103 -15.72 -11.48 -2.46
C THR A 103 -15.95 -12.83 -3.14
N GLY A 104 -16.29 -13.86 -2.38
CA GLY A 104 -16.39 -15.23 -2.87
C GLY A 104 -15.05 -15.87 -3.18
N MET A 105 -13.95 -15.31 -2.68
CA MET A 105 -12.59 -15.86 -2.83
C MET A 105 -12.30 -16.90 -1.77
N ASP A 106 -11.48 -17.90 -2.11
CA ASP A 106 -11.10 -18.98 -1.19
C ASP A 106 -10.15 -18.52 -0.11
N VAL A 107 -9.31 -17.53 -0.41
CA VAL A 107 -8.25 -17.04 0.48
C VAL A 107 -8.11 -15.52 0.38
N SER A 108 -7.79 -14.88 1.49
CA SER A 108 -7.41 -13.49 1.57
C SER A 108 -6.09 -13.31 2.33
N ASN A 109 -5.27 -12.34 1.95
CA ASN A 109 -4.15 -11.90 2.79
C ASN A 109 -4.66 -11.01 3.94
N ALA A 110 -3.75 -10.60 4.83
CA ALA A 110 -4.08 -9.74 5.96
C ALA A 110 -4.32 -8.27 5.58
N SER A 111 -3.81 -7.81 4.52
CA SER A 111 -3.96 -6.57 3.75
C SER A 111 -2.62 -6.13 3.13
N VAL A 112 -2.69 -5.17 2.24
CA VAL A 112 -1.55 -4.46 1.66
C VAL A 112 -1.82 -2.95 1.71
N TYR A 113 -0.84 -2.11 1.36
CA TYR A 113 -0.96 -0.65 1.51
C TYR A 113 -2.12 -0.03 0.72
N ASP A 114 -2.34 -0.49 -0.53
CA ASP A 114 -3.39 0.03 -1.40
C ASP A 114 -3.71 -0.94 -2.56
N GLY A 115 -4.69 -0.57 -3.39
CA GLY A 115 -5.10 -1.38 -4.54
C GLY A 115 -4.02 -1.52 -5.61
N ALA A 116 -3.17 -0.52 -5.80
CA ALA A 116 -2.07 -0.59 -6.75
C ALA A 116 -1.00 -1.60 -6.28
N THR A 117 -0.68 -1.62 -5.00
CA THR A 117 0.19 -2.63 -4.37
C THR A 117 -0.42 -4.02 -4.49
N ALA A 118 -1.74 -4.16 -4.24
CA ALA A 118 -2.43 -5.44 -4.40
C ALA A 118 -2.31 -5.98 -5.83
N ALA A 119 -2.44 -5.12 -6.84
CA ALA A 119 -2.26 -5.51 -8.24
C ALA A 119 -0.81 -5.95 -8.54
N GLY A 120 0.17 -5.26 -7.99
CA GLY A 120 1.59 -5.63 -8.12
C GLY A 120 1.90 -6.98 -7.48
N GLU A 121 1.38 -7.20 -6.27
CA GLU A 121 1.52 -8.49 -5.56
C GLU A 121 0.84 -9.63 -6.31
N ALA A 122 -0.38 -9.40 -6.85
CA ALA A 122 -1.09 -10.38 -7.66
C ALA A 122 -0.30 -10.76 -8.93
N ALA A 123 0.26 -9.77 -9.64
CA ALA A 123 1.10 -10.01 -10.80
C ALA A 123 2.35 -10.84 -10.43
N ALA A 124 2.98 -10.51 -9.30
CA ALA A 124 4.12 -11.27 -8.80
C ALA A 124 3.76 -12.72 -8.42
N MET A 125 2.56 -12.94 -7.88
CA MET A 125 2.08 -14.25 -7.47
C MET A 125 1.72 -15.17 -8.65
N CYS A 126 1.22 -14.59 -9.75
CA CYS A 126 0.76 -15.36 -10.92
C CYS A 126 1.91 -15.88 -11.80
N ARG A 127 3.12 -15.32 -11.70
CA ARG A 127 4.24 -15.69 -12.56
C ARG A 127 4.82 -17.05 -12.21
N ASP A 128 5.37 -17.71 -13.21
CA ASP A 128 6.16 -18.95 -13.05
C ASP A 128 7.46 -18.88 -13.88
N ARG A 129 8.15 -20.02 -14.04
CA ARG A 129 9.42 -20.08 -14.79
C ARG A 129 9.25 -19.82 -16.29
N LYS A 130 8.07 -20.07 -16.86
CA LYS A 130 7.79 -19.96 -18.30
C LYS A 130 6.96 -18.74 -18.62
N ARG A 131 6.00 -18.40 -17.73
CA ARG A 131 5.04 -17.31 -17.92
C ARG A 131 5.46 -16.12 -17.04
N ARG A 132 5.97 -15.09 -17.68
CA ARG A 132 6.56 -13.94 -17.01
C ARG A 132 6.06 -12.60 -17.57
N VAL A 133 5.02 -12.63 -18.38
CA VAL A 133 4.39 -11.44 -18.94
C VAL A 133 3.10 -11.15 -18.18
N THR A 134 2.94 -9.93 -17.70
CA THR A 134 1.69 -9.43 -17.14
C THR A 134 1.06 -8.46 -18.13
N LEU A 135 -0.15 -8.75 -18.59
CA LEU A 135 -0.96 -7.83 -19.38
C LEU A 135 -1.76 -6.93 -18.44
N VAL A 136 -1.74 -5.63 -18.66
CA VAL A 136 -2.47 -4.65 -17.84
C VAL A 136 -3.34 -3.82 -18.77
N SER A 137 -4.64 -3.73 -18.48
CA SER A 137 -5.54 -2.88 -19.22
C SER A 137 -5.12 -1.41 -19.16
N GLY A 138 -5.06 -0.75 -20.31
CA GLY A 138 -4.85 0.70 -20.41
C GLY A 138 -6.01 1.53 -19.84
N ALA A 139 -7.15 0.90 -19.55
CA ALA A 139 -8.27 1.52 -18.85
C ALA A 139 -8.15 1.49 -17.32
N SER A 140 -7.06 0.96 -16.78
CA SER A 140 -6.76 0.93 -15.34
C SER A 140 -6.22 2.27 -14.84
N HIS A 141 -6.27 2.47 -13.53
CA HIS A 141 -5.71 3.68 -12.89
C HIS A 141 -4.21 3.82 -13.23
N PRO A 142 -3.74 5.03 -13.62
CA PRO A 142 -2.34 5.24 -14.02
C PRO A 142 -1.32 4.83 -12.95
N ASP A 143 -1.61 5.07 -11.67
CA ASP A 143 -0.72 4.68 -10.58
C ASP A 143 -0.64 3.16 -10.42
N THR A 144 -1.76 2.45 -10.63
CA THR A 144 -1.75 0.98 -10.66
C THR A 144 -0.86 0.45 -11.77
N ILE A 145 -1.00 1.01 -12.99
CA ILE A 145 -0.14 0.64 -14.11
C ILE A 145 1.33 0.86 -13.78
N ASN A 146 1.67 2.00 -13.17
CA ASN A 146 3.04 2.33 -12.80
C ASN A 146 3.58 1.42 -11.69
N THR A 147 2.74 1.08 -10.71
CA THR A 147 3.13 0.17 -9.61
C THR A 147 3.40 -1.23 -10.14
N VAL A 148 2.51 -1.80 -10.95
CA VAL A 148 2.73 -3.11 -11.59
C VAL A 148 4.00 -3.09 -12.44
N ARG A 149 4.24 -2.02 -13.19
CA ARG A 149 5.48 -1.84 -13.97
C ARG A 149 6.72 -1.89 -13.08
N THR A 150 6.66 -1.25 -11.92
CA THR A 150 7.77 -1.23 -10.96
C THR A 150 8.05 -2.64 -10.39
N TYR A 151 6.99 -3.38 -10.04
CA TYR A 151 7.12 -4.78 -9.60
C TYR A 151 7.76 -5.66 -10.69
N CYS A 152 7.27 -5.57 -11.92
CA CYS A 152 7.83 -6.31 -13.04
C CYS A 152 9.29 -5.93 -13.31
N TYR A 153 9.61 -4.64 -13.30
CA TYR A 153 10.99 -4.17 -13.47
C TYR A 153 11.94 -4.74 -12.41
N GLY A 154 11.51 -4.72 -11.13
CA GLY A 154 12.34 -5.20 -10.01
C GLY A 154 12.69 -6.69 -10.09
N THR A 155 11.87 -7.47 -10.79
CA THR A 155 12.03 -8.93 -10.93
C THR A 155 12.52 -9.35 -12.32
N GLY A 156 12.68 -8.40 -13.24
CA GLY A 156 13.04 -8.66 -14.63
C GLY A 156 11.93 -9.35 -15.42
N ASP A 157 10.66 -9.14 -15.01
CA ASP A 157 9.48 -9.60 -15.73
C ASP A 157 9.01 -8.53 -16.72
N GLU A 158 8.22 -8.93 -17.71
CA GLU A 158 7.67 -8.01 -18.69
C GLU A 158 6.24 -7.60 -18.35
N MET A 159 5.94 -6.32 -18.52
CA MET A 159 4.58 -5.80 -18.48
C MET A 159 4.21 -5.21 -19.83
N ARG A 160 3.08 -5.62 -20.39
CA ARG A 160 2.52 -5.07 -21.63
C ARG A 160 1.17 -4.41 -21.33
N ILE A 161 0.92 -3.27 -21.97
CA ILE A 161 -0.37 -2.58 -21.84
C ILE A 161 -1.29 -3.06 -22.97
N VAL A 162 -2.47 -3.56 -22.56
CA VAL A 162 -3.56 -3.83 -23.48
C VAL A 162 -4.20 -2.51 -23.87
N PRO A 163 -4.36 -2.20 -25.17
CA PRO A 163 -5.03 -0.97 -25.62
C PRO A 163 -6.40 -0.80 -24.99
N MET A 164 -6.80 0.45 -24.88
CA MET A 164 -8.13 0.84 -24.42
C MET A 164 -8.98 1.27 -25.63
N LYS A 165 -10.26 0.89 -25.62
CA LYS A 165 -11.28 1.33 -26.57
C LYS A 165 -12.51 1.80 -25.81
N ASP A 166 -12.95 3.02 -26.04
CA ASP A 166 -14.13 3.62 -25.41
C ASP A 166 -14.12 3.57 -23.87
N GLY A 167 -12.95 3.75 -23.26
CA GLY A 167 -12.77 3.73 -21.80
C GLY A 167 -12.78 2.33 -21.16
N LYS A 168 -12.73 1.27 -21.97
CA LYS A 168 -12.67 -0.15 -21.56
C LYS A 168 -11.46 -0.83 -22.17
N THR A 169 -11.16 -2.02 -21.70
CA THR A 169 -10.16 -2.91 -22.30
C THR A 169 -10.59 -3.29 -23.72
N ASP A 170 -9.70 -3.15 -24.69
CA ASP A 170 -9.93 -3.67 -26.04
C ASP A 170 -9.76 -5.18 -26.03
N ILE A 171 -10.88 -5.90 -26.11
CA ILE A 171 -10.93 -7.37 -26.00
C ILE A 171 -10.26 -8.02 -27.22
N ASP A 172 -10.35 -7.43 -28.41
CA ASP A 172 -9.72 -8.01 -29.58
C ASP A 172 -8.21 -7.88 -29.50
N ALA A 173 -7.71 -6.71 -29.09
CA ALA A 173 -6.30 -6.51 -28.82
C ALA A 173 -5.80 -7.42 -27.67
N LEU A 174 -6.58 -7.59 -26.61
CA LEU A 174 -6.24 -8.50 -25.53
C LEU A 174 -6.06 -9.94 -26.05
N ARG A 175 -7.00 -10.40 -26.87
CA ARG A 175 -6.94 -11.75 -27.45
C ARG A 175 -5.68 -11.97 -28.29
N ASP A 176 -5.30 -10.97 -29.09
CA ASP A 176 -4.07 -11.03 -29.91
C ASP A 176 -2.79 -11.00 -29.07
N MET A 177 -2.85 -10.42 -27.86
CA MET A 177 -1.71 -10.35 -26.92
C MET A 177 -1.59 -11.56 -26.01
N LEU A 178 -2.59 -12.46 -25.97
CA LEU A 178 -2.56 -13.68 -25.16
C LEU A 178 -1.64 -14.72 -25.82
N THR A 179 -0.41 -14.74 -25.36
CA THR A 179 0.66 -15.68 -25.78
C THR A 179 0.99 -16.65 -24.66
N GLU A 180 1.71 -17.73 -24.96
CA GLU A 180 2.03 -18.78 -23.96
C GLU A 180 2.90 -18.30 -22.78
N ASP A 181 3.57 -17.16 -22.94
CA ASP A 181 4.40 -16.51 -21.90
C ASP A 181 3.63 -15.58 -20.97
N VAL A 182 2.32 -15.39 -21.21
CA VAL A 182 1.46 -14.56 -20.35
C VAL A 182 1.13 -15.29 -19.06
N ALA A 183 1.45 -14.66 -17.93
CA ALA A 183 1.18 -15.15 -16.59
C ALA A 183 -0.17 -14.67 -16.06
N SER A 184 -0.53 -13.42 -16.36
CA SER A 184 -1.73 -12.78 -15.81
C SER A 184 -2.26 -11.67 -16.69
N VAL A 185 -3.54 -11.39 -16.53
CA VAL A 185 -4.23 -10.23 -17.09
C VAL A 185 -4.83 -9.45 -15.93
N TYR A 186 -4.52 -8.17 -15.85
CA TYR A 186 -5.12 -7.26 -14.88
C TYR A 186 -6.12 -6.33 -15.54
N ILE A 187 -7.34 -6.32 -15.03
CA ILE A 187 -8.40 -5.37 -15.37
C ILE A 187 -8.92 -4.68 -14.10
N GLN A 188 -9.39 -3.46 -14.24
CA GLN A 188 -10.02 -2.71 -13.17
C GLN A 188 -11.51 -2.55 -13.43
N GLN A 189 -12.35 -2.86 -12.45
CA GLN A 189 -13.80 -2.72 -12.57
C GLN A 189 -14.38 -1.99 -11.34
N PRO A 190 -15.08 -0.88 -11.50
CA PRO A 190 -15.15 -0.09 -12.74
C PRO A 190 -13.77 0.39 -13.23
N SER A 191 -13.63 0.61 -14.57
CA SER A 191 -12.39 1.16 -15.13
C SER A 191 -12.09 2.55 -14.57
N PHE A 192 -10.87 3.05 -14.78
CA PHE A 192 -10.48 4.40 -14.37
C PHE A 192 -11.42 5.49 -14.96
N PHE A 193 -12.03 5.21 -16.09
CA PHE A 193 -12.97 6.10 -16.77
C PHE A 193 -14.44 5.89 -16.33
N GLY A 194 -14.69 5.09 -15.31
CA GLY A 194 -16.02 4.82 -14.77
C GLY A 194 -16.87 3.87 -15.60
N GLN A 195 -16.27 3.13 -16.55
CA GLN A 195 -16.98 2.15 -17.37
C GLN A 195 -16.93 0.76 -16.73
N LEU A 196 -17.99 -0.01 -16.90
CA LEU A 196 -18.02 -1.42 -16.50
C LEU A 196 -17.44 -2.29 -17.61
N GLU A 197 -16.46 -3.10 -17.26
CA GLU A 197 -15.88 -4.10 -18.15
C GLU A 197 -16.84 -5.28 -18.36
N ASP A 198 -16.73 -5.97 -19.47
CA ASP A 198 -17.34 -7.29 -19.65
C ASP A 198 -16.37 -8.36 -19.13
N ALA A 199 -16.35 -8.52 -17.80
CA ALA A 199 -15.43 -9.44 -17.17
C ALA A 199 -15.66 -10.92 -17.54
N ALA A 200 -16.87 -11.25 -18.04
CA ALA A 200 -17.19 -12.60 -18.51
C ALA A 200 -16.64 -12.88 -19.93
N ALA A 201 -16.44 -11.84 -20.72
CA ALA A 201 -15.85 -11.95 -22.07
C ALA A 201 -14.31 -11.90 -22.04
N ILE A 202 -13.71 -11.37 -20.95
CA ILE A 202 -12.28 -11.29 -20.71
C ILE A 202 -11.76 -12.59 -20.07
#